data_ed43724eba366799c1e948a14052ee36
#
_entry.id   ed43724eba366799c1e948a14052ee36
#
_cell.length_a   1.000
_cell.length_b   1.000
_cell.length_c   1.000
_cell.angle_alpha   90.00
_cell.angle_beta   90.00
_cell.angle_gamma   90.00
#
_symmetry.space_group_name_H-M   'P 1'
#
loop_
_entity.id
_entity.type
_entity.pdbx_description
1 polymer ?
#
loop_
_entity_poly.entity_id
_entity_poly.type
_entity_poly.pdbx_seq_one_letter_code
_entity_poly.pdbx_strand_id
1 'polypeptide(L)'
;NKIHISVLKKYIDNDSVWDALSFNKDNYYDLWALSIRPYIFSFIHFNNPYEVLNNMSGYITNKLKSLNKNELLPCFSAFNGLAIYKTQIFKDCVYDGNIRLDLIPVNYLKETMIQNKSKIVCGNYDWLNSKKEDCEHRSFHFEAIKKHNARIFISPEILIN
;
A
#
# COMPACT_ATOMS: atom_id res chain seq x y z
N ASN A 1 18.72 11.13 10.09
CA ASN A 1 17.68 11.15 9.05
C ASN A 1 17.36 12.61 8.73
N LYS A 2 17.49 13.02 7.47
CA LYS A 2 17.17 14.36 6.98
C LYS A 2 15.84 14.33 6.25
N ILE A 3 14.92 15.23 6.65
CA ILE A 3 13.64 15.40 5.97
C ILE A 3 13.80 16.45 4.87
N HIS A 4 13.40 16.14 3.66
CA HIS A 4 13.40 17.07 2.52
C HIS A 4 12.11 17.90 2.51
N ILE A 5 12.07 18.98 3.28
CA ILE A 5 10.90 19.85 3.47
C ILE A 5 10.38 20.41 2.13
N SER A 6 11.26 20.67 1.15
CA SER A 6 10.86 21.14 -0.18
C SER A 6 9.98 20.13 -0.92
N VAL A 7 10.28 18.83 -0.77
CA VAL A 7 9.45 17.75 -1.34
C VAL A 7 8.07 17.75 -0.67
N LEU A 8 8.03 17.85 0.66
CA LEU A 8 6.76 17.89 1.39
C LEU A 8 5.89 19.10 0.97
N LYS A 9 6.47 20.30 0.95
CA LYS A 9 5.77 21.52 0.51
C LYS A 9 5.19 21.39 -0.89
N LYS A 10 5.96 20.89 -1.86
CA LYS A 10 5.51 20.65 -3.23
C LYS A 10 4.18 19.88 -3.28
N TYR A 11 4.01 18.86 -2.45
CA TYR A 11 2.80 18.04 -2.43
C TYR A 11 1.67 18.63 -1.61
N ILE A 12 1.95 19.36 -0.52
CA ILE A 12 0.94 20.09 0.25
C ILE A 12 0.34 21.22 -0.60
N ASP A 13 1.17 21.96 -1.32
CA ASP A 13 0.73 23.08 -2.17
C ASP A 13 -0.05 22.60 -3.42
N ASN A 14 0.07 21.31 -3.80
CA ASN A 14 -0.58 20.69 -4.96
C ASN A 14 -1.37 19.44 -4.55
N ASP A 15 -2.28 19.60 -3.61
CA ASP A 15 -3.02 18.48 -3.01
C ASP A 15 -4.27 18.03 -3.78
N SER A 16 -4.59 18.67 -4.92
CA SER A 16 -5.82 18.38 -5.69
C SER A 16 -5.87 16.96 -6.29
N VAL A 17 -4.72 16.31 -6.45
CA VAL A 17 -4.61 15.02 -7.16
C VAL A 17 -4.77 13.83 -6.24
N TRP A 18 -4.37 13.92 -4.98
CA TRP A 18 -4.31 12.83 -4.02
C TRP A 18 -5.13 13.13 -2.76
N ASP A 19 -5.51 12.10 -2.05
CA ASP A 19 -6.15 12.16 -0.73
C ASP A 19 -5.30 11.51 0.36
N ALA A 20 -4.44 10.53 -0.04
CA ALA A 20 -3.32 10.02 0.73
C ALA A 20 -2.10 9.86 -0.17
N LEU A 21 -0.93 10.21 0.35
CA LEU A 21 0.34 10.13 -0.36
C LEU A 21 1.44 9.55 0.53
N SER A 22 1.95 8.39 0.14
CA SER A 22 3.15 7.78 0.71
C SER A 22 4.38 8.17 -0.11
N PHE A 23 5.57 8.06 0.47
CA PHE A 23 6.82 8.46 -0.18
C PHE A 23 7.75 7.26 -0.37
N ASN A 24 8.54 7.32 -1.44
CA ASN A 24 9.58 6.33 -1.70
C ASN A 24 10.73 6.47 -0.69
N LYS A 25 11.48 5.41 -0.54
CA LYS A 25 12.81 5.34 0.10
C LYS A 25 13.77 4.64 -0.85
N ASP A 26 15.06 4.70 -0.59
CA ASP A 26 16.10 4.04 -1.40
C ASP A 26 15.76 2.57 -1.67
N ASN A 27 15.21 1.90 -0.65
CA ASN A 27 14.58 0.58 -0.77
C ASN A 27 13.15 0.68 -0.24
N TYR A 28 12.18 0.39 -1.10
CA TYR A 28 10.79 0.25 -0.65
C TYR A 28 10.68 -0.96 0.28
N TYR A 29 10.42 -0.72 1.56
CA TYR A 29 10.53 -1.78 2.58
C TYR A 29 9.19 -2.26 3.14
N ASP A 30 8.19 -1.39 3.23
CA ASP A 30 6.91 -1.75 3.84
C ASP A 30 5.96 -2.41 2.82
N LEU A 31 6.36 -3.61 2.41
CA LEU A 31 5.57 -4.43 1.49
C LEU A 31 4.33 -5.02 2.15
N TRP A 32 4.27 -5.02 3.49
CA TRP A 32 3.10 -5.47 4.22
C TRP A 32 1.92 -4.51 4.05
N ALA A 33 2.16 -3.21 4.10
CA ALA A 33 1.15 -2.18 3.88
C ALA A 33 0.76 -1.99 2.42
N LEU A 34 1.56 -2.50 1.48
CA LEU A 34 1.36 -2.26 0.05
C LEU A 34 0.18 -3.06 -0.51
N SER A 35 -0.72 -2.34 -1.22
CA SER A 35 -1.75 -2.89 -2.09
C SER A 35 -1.72 -2.16 -3.42
N ILE A 36 -1.27 -2.83 -4.44
CA ILE A 36 -1.15 -2.31 -5.81
C ILE A 36 -1.41 -3.44 -6.80
N ARG A 37 -2.04 -3.19 -7.95
CA ARG A 37 -2.17 -4.22 -8.98
C ARG A 37 -0.80 -4.66 -9.53
N PRO A 38 -0.54 -5.96 -9.65
CA PRO A 38 -1.42 -7.09 -9.37
C PRO A 38 -1.28 -7.65 -7.94
N TYR A 39 -0.76 -6.90 -6.98
CA TYR A 39 -0.50 -7.31 -5.59
C TYR A 39 -1.45 -6.58 -4.63
N ILE A 40 -2.74 -6.93 -4.70
CA ILE A 40 -3.79 -6.22 -3.93
C ILE A 40 -3.80 -6.63 -2.47
N PHE A 41 -3.44 -7.88 -2.16
CA PHE A 41 -3.49 -8.41 -0.81
C PHE A 41 -2.10 -8.72 -0.26
N SER A 42 -1.97 -8.77 1.05
CA SER A 42 -0.68 -8.99 1.70
C SER A 42 -0.05 -10.31 1.29
N PHE A 43 1.24 -10.29 0.97
CA PHE A 43 2.01 -11.47 0.58
C PHE A 43 1.97 -12.59 1.63
N ILE A 44 1.82 -12.25 2.91
CA ILE A 44 1.79 -13.21 4.02
C ILE A 44 0.58 -14.16 3.96
N HIS A 45 -0.47 -13.78 3.23
CA HIS A 45 -1.70 -14.56 3.11
C HIS A 45 -1.74 -15.48 1.89
N PHE A 46 -0.61 -15.67 1.22
CA PHE A 46 -0.50 -16.60 0.10
C PHE A 46 0.18 -17.91 0.50
N ASN A 47 -0.10 -18.99 -0.20
CA ASN A 47 0.52 -20.29 0.07
C ASN A 47 2.01 -20.36 -0.29
N ASN A 48 2.53 -19.36 -1.04
CA ASN A 48 3.95 -19.19 -1.37
C ASN A 48 4.43 -17.76 -1.06
N PRO A 49 4.41 -17.32 0.20
CA PRO A 49 4.57 -15.92 0.59
C PRO A 49 5.92 -15.31 0.18
N TYR A 50 7.00 -16.09 0.24
CA TYR A 50 8.34 -15.61 -0.13
C TYR A 50 8.46 -15.30 -1.62
N GLU A 51 7.84 -16.12 -2.48
CA GLU A 51 7.82 -15.88 -3.91
C GLU A 51 7.00 -14.62 -4.23
N VAL A 52 5.82 -14.49 -3.64
CA VAL A 52 4.96 -13.31 -3.79
C VAL A 52 5.68 -12.06 -3.28
N LEU A 53 6.36 -12.12 -2.13
CA LEU A 53 7.15 -11.04 -1.58
C LEU A 53 8.25 -10.57 -2.55
N ASN A 54 9.02 -11.50 -3.09
CA ASN A 54 10.11 -11.19 -4.02
C ASN A 54 9.58 -10.55 -5.31
N ASN A 55 8.52 -11.10 -5.87
CA ASN A 55 7.89 -10.58 -7.07
C ASN A 55 7.32 -9.17 -6.84
N MET A 56 6.66 -8.95 -5.72
CA MET A 56 6.09 -7.66 -5.31
C MET A 56 7.18 -6.62 -5.08
N SER A 57 8.28 -6.99 -4.41
CA SER A 57 9.43 -6.11 -4.19
C SER A 57 10.07 -5.67 -5.50
N GLY A 58 10.33 -6.60 -6.41
CA GLY A 58 10.85 -6.29 -7.74
C GLY A 58 9.89 -5.39 -8.54
N TYR A 59 8.60 -5.69 -8.49
CA TYR A 59 7.57 -4.92 -9.20
C TYR A 59 7.53 -3.47 -8.73
N ILE A 60 7.37 -3.21 -7.42
CA ILE A 60 7.27 -1.83 -6.90
C ILE A 60 8.54 -1.03 -7.14
N THR A 61 9.71 -1.65 -6.96
CA THR A 61 11.00 -1.01 -7.19
C THR A 61 11.14 -0.56 -8.66
N ASN A 62 10.81 -1.43 -9.60
CA ASN A 62 10.88 -1.10 -11.03
C ASN A 62 9.85 -0.04 -11.43
N LYS A 63 8.63 -0.11 -10.88
CA LYS A 63 7.60 0.91 -11.14
C LYS A 63 8.02 2.29 -10.67
N LEU A 64 8.50 2.41 -9.44
CA LEU A 64 8.94 3.71 -8.90
C LEU A 64 10.14 4.28 -9.65
N LYS A 65 11.09 3.44 -10.08
CA LYS A 65 12.24 3.85 -10.90
C LYS A 65 11.85 4.32 -12.31
N SER A 66 10.75 3.83 -12.86
CA SER A 66 10.28 4.20 -14.21
C SER A 66 9.48 5.50 -14.25
N LEU A 67 9.08 6.03 -13.10
CA LEU A 67 8.31 7.28 -13.01
C LEU A 67 9.20 8.51 -13.08
N ASN A 68 8.68 9.58 -13.71
CA ASN A 68 9.25 10.91 -13.58
C ASN A 68 8.96 11.47 -12.18
N LYS A 69 9.75 12.45 -11.73
CA LYS A 69 9.62 13.06 -10.38
C LYS A 69 8.23 13.67 -10.08
N ASN A 70 7.46 14.03 -11.12
CA ASN A 70 6.14 14.63 -10.94
C ASN A 70 4.99 13.63 -11.12
N GLU A 71 5.29 12.38 -11.49
CA GLU A 71 4.29 11.33 -11.61
C GLU A 71 4.06 10.66 -10.28
N LEU A 72 2.81 10.30 -10.01
CA LEU A 72 2.41 9.57 -8.82
C LEU A 72 1.94 8.17 -9.22
N LEU A 73 2.35 7.17 -8.45
CA LEU A 73 1.94 5.79 -8.67
C LEU A 73 0.61 5.53 -7.94
N PRO A 74 -0.51 5.29 -8.65
CA PRO A 74 -1.76 4.99 -8.00
C PRO A 74 -1.70 3.61 -7.33
N CYS A 75 -2.24 3.52 -6.12
CA CYS A 75 -2.33 2.28 -5.35
C CYS A 75 -3.62 2.24 -4.52
N PHE A 76 -3.86 1.14 -3.81
CA PHE A 76 -5.00 1.01 -2.90
C PHE A 76 -4.58 1.16 -1.44
N SER A 77 -3.34 0.83 -1.12
CA SER A 77 -2.74 1.06 0.19
C SER A 77 -1.24 1.18 0.04
N ALA A 78 -0.65 2.11 0.76
CA ALA A 78 0.80 2.25 0.87
C ALA A 78 1.17 3.04 2.13
N PHE A 79 2.18 2.52 2.83
CA PHE A 79 2.91 3.22 3.86
C PHE A 79 4.37 2.83 3.69
N ASN A 80 5.30 3.72 3.85
CA ASN A 80 6.73 3.40 3.70
C ASN A 80 7.56 4.27 4.66
N GLY A 81 7.10 4.33 5.90
CA GLY A 81 7.71 5.09 6.99
C GLY A 81 7.17 6.50 7.15
N LEU A 82 6.56 7.09 6.11
CA LEU A 82 5.82 8.35 6.19
C LEU A 82 4.77 8.43 5.09
N ALA A 83 3.59 8.90 5.48
CA ALA A 83 2.52 9.27 4.56
C ALA A 83 1.80 10.53 5.06
N ILE A 84 1.20 11.27 4.14
CA ILE A 84 0.33 12.42 4.43
C ILE A 84 -1.09 12.12 3.99
N TYR A 85 -2.05 12.62 4.75
CA TYR A 85 -3.47 12.31 4.59
C TYR A 85 -4.32 13.58 4.66
N LYS A 86 -5.36 13.68 3.83
CA LYS A 86 -6.41 14.69 3.99
C LYS A 86 -7.32 14.30 5.13
N THR A 87 -7.26 15.02 6.24
CA THR A 87 -7.99 14.70 7.47
C THR A 87 -9.48 14.51 7.23
N GLN A 88 -10.13 15.34 6.40
CA GLN A 88 -11.56 15.25 6.11
C GLN A 88 -11.98 13.94 5.44
N ILE A 89 -11.06 13.27 4.73
CA ILE A 89 -11.33 11.99 4.05
C ILE A 89 -11.11 10.82 5.00
N PHE A 90 -10.17 10.94 5.92
CA PHE A 90 -9.72 9.82 6.77
C PHE A 90 -10.20 9.86 8.21
N LYS A 91 -10.88 10.94 8.64
CA LYS A 91 -11.29 11.15 10.05
C LYS A 91 -12.24 10.10 10.63
N ASP A 92 -13.00 9.41 9.78
CA ASP A 92 -13.97 8.38 10.13
C ASP A 92 -13.54 6.96 9.71
N CYS A 93 -12.27 6.82 9.31
CA CYS A 93 -11.66 5.54 8.99
C CYS A 93 -10.86 5.01 10.19
N VAL A 94 -10.84 3.70 10.36
CA VAL A 94 -10.24 3.05 11.53
C VAL A 94 -9.04 2.21 11.12
N TYR A 95 -7.97 2.30 11.89
CA TYR A 95 -6.86 1.35 11.83
C TYR A 95 -7.31 0.02 12.45
N ASP A 96 -7.49 -0.99 11.61
CA ASP A 96 -7.91 -2.32 12.03
C ASP A 96 -6.91 -3.36 11.52
N GLY A 97 -6.16 -3.98 12.41
CA GLY A 97 -5.17 -5.01 12.10
C GLY A 97 -5.77 -6.38 11.78
N ASN A 98 -7.10 -6.52 11.75
CA ASN A 98 -7.74 -7.75 11.31
C ASN A 98 -7.80 -7.84 9.78
N ILE A 99 -7.88 -9.08 9.27
CA ILE A 99 -8.14 -9.31 7.85
C ILE A 99 -9.54 -8.80 7.48
N ARG A 100 -9.60 -7.83 6.58
CA ARG A 100 -10.84 -7.18 6.15
C ARG A 100 -11.11 -7.45 4.66
N LEU A 101 -11.35 -8.73 4.32
CA LEU A 101 -11.71 -9.12 2.95
C LEU A 101 -13.01 -8.48 2.45
N ASP A 102 -13.89 -8.08 3.36
CA ASP A 102 -15.13 -7.37 3.07
C ASP A 102 -14.91 -5.98 2.45
N LEU A 103 -13.72 -5.41 2.63
CA LEU A 103 -13.34 -4.12 2.04
C LEU A 103 -12.69 -4.26 0.65
N ILE A 104 -12.21 -5.46 0.29
CA ILE A 104 -11.46 -5.68 -0.95
C ILE A 104 -12.39 -6.29 -2.01
N PRO A 105 -12.53 -5.67 -3.19
CA PRO A 105 -13.34 -6.23 -4.27
C PRO A 105 -12.87 -7.63 -4.67
N VAL A 106 -13.80 -8.57 -4.75
CA VAL A 106 -13.51 -10.00 -5.01
C VAL A 106 -12.76 -10.22 -6.34
N ASN A 107 -13.08 -9.42 -7.37
CA ASN A 107 -12.37 -9.47 -8.64
C ASN A 107 -10.87 -9.15 -8.51
N TYR A 108 -10.49 -8.24 -7.60
CA TYR A 108 -9.09 -7.90 -7.34
C TYR A 108 -8.35 -9.04 -6.63
N LEU A 109 -9.01 -9.71 -5.69
CA LEU A 109 -8.43 -10.90 -5.04
C LEU A 109 -8.21 -12.03 -6.05
N LYS A 110 -9.17 -12.27 -6.95
CA LYS A 110 -9.05 -13.26 -8.04
C LYS A 110 -7.91 -12.89 -8.99
N GLU A 111 -7.82 -11.64 -9.41
CA GLU A 111 -6.73 -11.14 -10.26
C GLU A 111 -5.35 -11.41 -9.62
N THR A 112 -5.22 -11.09 -8.34
CA THR A 112 -3.98 -11.31 -7.58
C THR A 112 -3.59 -12.78 -7.52
N MET A 113 -4.54 -13.69 -7.29
CA MET A 113 -4.28 -15.13 -7.26
C MET A 113 -3.85 -15.68 -8.64
N ILE A 114 -4.48 -15.21 -9.70
CA ILE A 114 -4.16 -15.65 -11.07
C ILE A 114 -2.77 -15.15 -11.46
N GLN A 115 -2.48 -13.87 -11.24
CA GLN A 115 -1.22 -13.25 -11.61
C GLN A 115 -0.03 -13.87 -10.87
N ASN A 116 -0.20 -14.20 -9.61
CA ASN A 116 0.86 -14.79 -8.79
C ASN A 116 0.88 -16.32 -8.82
N LYS A 117 -0.03 -16.97 -9.56
CA LYS A 117 -0.18 -18.44 -9.59
C LYS A 117 -0.25 -19.02 -8.17
N SER A 118 -0.89 -18.31 -7.26
CA SER A 118 -0.87 -18.56 -5.82
C SER A 118 -2.28 -18.44 -5.25
N LYS A 119 -2.56 -19.22 -4.20
CA LYS A 119 -3.85 -19.20 -3.51
C LYS A 119 -3.75 -18.39 -2.23
N ILE A 120 -4.80 -17.62 -1.93
CA ILE A 120 -4.96 -16.95 -0.64
C ILE A 120 -5.38 -18.00 0.39
N VAL A 121 -4.63 -18.08 1.49
CA VAL A 121 -4.84 -19.06 2.57
C VAL A 121 -5.09 -18.40 3.95
N CYS A 122 -5.14 -17.07 3.98
CA CYS A 122 -5.48 -16.25 5.15
C CYS A 122 -4.86 -16.76 6.46
N GLY A 123 -3.55 -16.67 6.56
CA GLY A 123 -2.89 -16.76 7.86
C GLY A 123 -2.65 -18.16 8.40
N ASN A 124 -2.27 -19.09 7.59
CA ASN A 124 -1.83 -20.42 8.05
C ASN A 124 -0.29 -20.53 8.18
N TYR A 125 0.35 -19.55 8.85
CA TYR A 125 1.80 -19.55 9.05
C TYR A 125 2.16 -19.68 10.50
N ASP A 126 3.00 -20.69 10.82
CA ASP A 126 3.47 -20.99 12.19
C ASP A 126 4.35 -19.88 12.79
N TRP A 127 4.90 -18.96 11.97
CA TRP A 127 5.75 -17.87 12.41
C TRP A 127 5.02 -16.56 12.71
N LEU A 128 3.76 -16.41 12.26
CA LEU A 128 2.86 -15.36 12.68
C LEU A 128 1.90 -15.94 13.71
N ASN A 129 2.08 -15.61 14.96
CA ASN A 129 1.25 -16.10 16.08
C ASN A 129 -0.24 -15.71 15.97
N SER A 130 -0.66 -15.01 14.93
CA SER A 130 -2.05 -14.66 14.70
C SER A 130 -2.48 -14.96 13.26
N LYS A 131 -3.44 -15.86 13.18
CA LYS A 131 -4.04 -16.34 11.92
C LYS A 131 -5.00 -15.35 11.26
N LYS A 132 -5.12 -14.12 11.79
CA LYS A 132 -6.15 -13.15 11.37
C LYS A 132 -5.64 -11.72 11.22
N GLU A 133 -4.33 -11.51 11.36
CA GLU A 133 -3.73 -10.18 11.27
C GLU A 133 -3.40 -9.81 9.83
N ASP A 134 -3.65 -8.56 9.53
CA ASP A 134 -3.19 -7.87 8.32
C ASP A 134 -2.65 -6.50 8.71
N CYS A 135 -2.05 -5.79 7.77
CA CYS A 135 -1.60 -4.43 7.98
C CYS A 135 -2.80 -3.49 8.21
N GLU A 136 -2.80 -2.79 9.33
CA GLU A 136 -3.82 -1.82 9.70
C GLU A 136 -3.97 -0.68 8.70
N HIS A 137 -2.90 -0.32 7.99
CA HIS A 137 -2.96 0.66 6.90
C HIS A 137 -3.83 0.18 5.74
N ARG A 138 -3.87 -1.13 5.48
CA ARG A 138 -4.68 -1.69 4.40
C ARG A 138 -6.17 -1.48 4.68
N SER A 139 -6.64 -1.83 5.87
CA SER A 139 -8.04 -1.63 6.27
C SER A 139 -8.41 -0.14 6.23
N PHE A 140 -7.56 0.71 6.80
CA PHE A 140 -7.72 2.17 6.85
C PHE A 140 -7.87 2.79 5.46
N HIS A 141 -7.01 2.40 4.51
CA HIS A 141 -7.04 2.90 3.14
C HIS A 141 -8.23 2.37 2.34
N PHE A 142 -8.53 1.08 2.42
CA PHE A 142 -9.69 0.51 1.71
C PHE A 142 -11.02 1.04 2.27
N GLU A 143 -11.09 1.32 3.56
CA GLU A 143 -12.25 1.98 4.16
C GLU A 143 -12.47 3.38 3.59
N ALA A 144 -11.40 4.19 3.48
CA ALA A 144 -11.46 5.50 2.87
C ALA A 144 -11.85 5.44 1.38
N ILE A 145 -11.34 4.46 0.64
CA ILE A 145 -11.77 4.24 -0.75
C ILE A 145 -13.26 3.91 -0.81
N LYS A 146 -13.74 3.00 0.05
CA LYS A 146 -15.15 2.57 0.06
C LYS A 146 -16.10 3.68 0.48
N LYS A 147 -15.75 4.48 1.48
CA LYS A 147 -16.59 5.56 2.03
C LYS A 147 -16.54 6.85 1.21
N HIS A 148 -15.36 7.21 0.75
CA HIS A 148 -15.08 8.55 0.21
C HIS A 148 -14.48 8.55 -1.20
N ASN A 149 -14.34 7.38 -1.83
CA ASN A 149 -13.65 7.24 -3.12
C ASN A 149 -12.22 7.83 -3.09
N ALA A 150 -11.52 7.63 -1.98
CA ALA A 150 -10.20 8.19 -1.73
C ALA A 150 -9.17 7.77 -2.78
N ARG A 151 -8.35 8.73 -3.18
CA ARG A 151 -7.28 8.55 -4.16
C ARG A 151 -5.95 8.42 -3.43
N ILE A 152 -5.35 7.24 -3.50
CA ILE A 152 -4.13 6.90 -2.78
C ILE A 152 -2.98 6.69 -3.75
N PHE A 153 -1.84 7.33 -3.46
CA PHE A 153 -0.68 7.32 -4.34
C PHE A 153 0.62 7.11 -3.58
N ILE A 154 1.65 6.73 -4.34
CA ILE A 154 3.04 6.70 -3.91
C ILE A 154 3.82 7.70 -4.76
N SER A 155 4.55 8.60 -4.12
CA SER A 155 5.53 9.47 -4.77
C SER A 155 6.84 8.72 -5.01
N PRO A 156 7.47 8.82 -6.21
CA PRO A 156 8.81 8.29 -6.43
C PRO A 156 9.89 9.08 -5.70
N GLU A 157 9.57 10.28 -5.20
CA GLU A 157 10.53 11.12 -4.49
C GLU A 157 10.79 10.63 -3.06
N ILE A 158 12.04 10.72 -2.64
CA ILE A 158 12.47 10.35 -1.31
C ILE A 158 12.29 11.55 -0.38
N LEU A 159 11.48 11.38 0.66
CA LEU A 159 11.23 12.44 1.65
C LEU A 159 12.19 12.36 2.83
N ILE A 160 12.64 11.16 3.20
CA ILE A 160 13.52 10.90 4.36
C ILE A 160 14.69 10.03 3.91
N ASN A 161 15.91 10.53 4.13
CA ASN A 161 17.18 9.80 3.98
C ASN A 161 17.74 9.41 5.33
#